data_7d0d8f6bfb187ce76bd4f16eb9f40b32
#
_entry.id   7d0d8f6bfb187ce76bd4f16eb9f40b32
#
_cell.length_a   1.000
_cell.length_b   1.000
_cell.length_c   1.000
_cell.angle_alpha   90.00
_cell.angle_beta   90.00
_cell.angle_gamma   90.00
#
_symmetry.space_group_name_H-M   'P 1'
#
loop_
_entity.id
_entity.type
_entity.pdbx_description
1 polymer ?
#
loop_
_entity_poly.entity_id
_entity_poly.type
_entity_poly.pdbx_seq_one_letter_code
_entity_poly.pdbx_strand_id
1 'polypeptide(L)'
;MNKYYLLVSLLLSSSVMVSAGPKQKKAETWIDASVKAKTELQAKLKKSGMPVISTWVKHKAKAEPFVVDLKGVDKLVLVTAGGPDGTDYDQAVWANARLIKADGTAVWLDEVPYEYGVAGWAKPKMNTNAYDHEIVIAGKEYKHGVFCHANGTLVYPVGGQYVRFEAEVGIDDTSSGGSVFFQALNTVPTFVAEELNNKYPEEIGMLGAVLDGWIPG
;
A
#
# COMPACT_ATOMS: atom_id res chain seq x y z
N MET A 1 -10.80 47.39 -36.11
CA MET A 1 -10.96 46.85 -34.72
C MET A 1 -12.11 45.87 -34.73
N ASN A 2 -11.77 44.62 -34.46
CA ASN A 2 -12.55 43.45 -34.86
C ASN A 2 -13.59 43.12 -33.79
N LYS A 3 -14.88 43.22 -34.19
CA LYS A 3 -16.06 42.91 -33.36
C LYS A 3 -16.15 41.42 -32.88
N TYR A 4 -15.19 40.59 -33.29
CA TYR A 4 -15.16 39.18 -32.95
C TYR A 4 -14.46 38.86 -31.63
N TYR A 5 -13.70 39.78 -31.04
CA TYR A 5 -13.01 39.56 -29.75
C TYR A 5 -13.91 39.78 -28.53
N LEU A 6 -15.07 40.43 -28.70
CA LEU A 6 -15.97 40.70 -27.57
C LEU A 6 -16.98 39.56 -27.30
N LEU A 7 -17.13 38.62 -28.25
CA LEU A 7 -18.09 37.51 -28.10
C LEU A 7 -17.46 36.27 -27.47
N VAL A 8 -16.12 36.14 -27.46
CA VAL A 8 -15.43 35.02 -26.86
C VAL A 8 -15.22 35.20 -25.35
N SER A 9 -15.18 36.43 -24.87
CA SER A 9 -15.02 36.74 -23.45
C SER A 9 -16.32 36.62 -22.63
N LEU A 10 -17.50 36.62 -23.27
CA LEU A 10 -18.76 36.45 -22.55
C LEU A 10 -19.22 34.98 -22.43
N LEU A 11 -18.58 34.07 -23.17
CA LEU A 11 -18.90 32.62 -23.07
C LEU A 11 -18.08 31.88 -22.04
N LEU A 12 -17.10 32.54 -21.43
CA LEU A 12 -16.25 31.96 -20.38
C LEU A 12 -16.67 32.34 -18.93
N SER A 13 -17.72 33.16 -18.78
CA SER A 13 -18.20 33.57 -17.46
C SER A 13 -19.53 32.92 -17.03
N SER A 14 -20.12 32.05 -17.84
CA SER A 14 -21.13 31.11 -17.34
C SER A 14 -20.39 29.85 -16.84
N SER A 15 -19.87 29.91 -15.64
CA SER A 15 -19.61 28.72 -14.84
C SER A 15 -20.98 28.03 -14.69
N VAL A 16 -21.26 27.13 -15.62
CA VAL A 16 -22.27 26.10 -15.39
C VAL A 16 -21.78 25.35 -14.16
N MET A 17 -22.34 25.69 -13.01
CA MET A 17 -22.29 24.80 -11.86
C MET A 17 -23.06 23.55 -12.27
N VAL A 18 -22.35 22.63 -12.94
CA VAL A 18 -22.81 21.27 -13.06
C VAL A 18 -22.83 20.77 -11.63
N SER A 19 -23.99 20.76 -10.99
CA SER A 19 -24.12 20.15 -9.70
C SER A 19 -23.69 18.71 -9.89
N ALA A 20 -22.55 18.34 -9.28
CA ALA A 20 -22.05 16.99 -9.31
C ALA A 20 -23.21 16.05 -8.93
N GLY A 21 -23.49 15.09 -9.81
CA GLY A 21 -24.57 14.14 -9.57
C GLY A 21 -24.32 13.34 -8.29
N PRO A 22 -25.34 12.67 -7.71
CA PRO A 22 -25.23 11.96 -6.44
C PRO A 22 -24.04 10.99 -6.36
N LYS A 23 -23.67 10.35 -7.48
CA LYS A 23 -22.50 9.46 -7.58
C LYS A 23 -21.18 10.22 -7.47
N GLN A 24 -21.08 11.41 -8.04
CA GLN A 24 -19.86 12.22 -8.01
C GLN A 24 -19.64 12.83 -6.62
N LYS A 25 -20.72 13.32 -5.97
CA LYS A 25 -20.66 13.75 -4.58
C LYS A 25 -20.28 12.61 -3.62
N LYS A 26 -20.78 11.40 -3.87
CA LYS A 26 -20.43 10.22 -3.08
C LYS A 26 -18.95 9.88 -3.24
N ALA A 27 -18.40 9.96 -4.45
CA ALA A 27 -16.98 9.70 -4.72
C ALA A 27 -16.07 10.74 -4.07
N GLU A 28 -16.40 12.03 -4.14
CA GLU A 28 -15.63 13.11 -3.50
C GLU A 28 -15.65 12.99 -1.98
N THR A 29 -16.80 12.75 -1.36
CA THR A 29 -16.93 12.54 0.08
C THR A 29 -16.12 11.31 0.55
N TRP A 30 -16.00 10.32 -0.30
CA TRP A 30 -15.30 9.08 -0.04
C TRP A 30 -13.77 9.29 -0.06
N ILE A 31 -13.26 10.03 -1.05
CA ILE A 31 -11.84 10.42 -1.13
C ILE A 31 -11.47 11.26 0.10
N ASP A 32 -12.29 12.23 0.46
CA ASP A 32 -12.06 13.09 1.63
C ASP A 32 -12.07 12.27 2.93
N ALA A 33 -12.99 11.32 3.07
CA ALA A 33 -13.06 10.44 4.24
C ALA A 33 -11.82 9.53 4.34
N SER A 34 -11.36 8.96 3.22
CA SER A 34 -10.17 8.09 3.21
C SER A 34 -8.89 8.88 3.51
N VAL A 35 -8.75 10.09 2.96
CA VAL A 35 -7.62 10.98 3.28
C VAL A 35 -7.61 11.36 4.76
N LYS A 36 -8.78 11.69 5.32
CA LYS A 36 -8.93 12.00 6.74
C LYS A 36 -8.57 10.80 7.62
N ALA A 37 -9.12 9.62 7.32
CA ALA A 37 -8.83 8.39 8.06
C ALA A 37 -7.34 8.05 8.02
N LYS A 38 -6.67 8.17 6.85
CA LYS A 38 -5.24 8.01 6.71
C LYS A 38 -4.46 8.98 7.60
N THR A 39 -4.84 10.26 7.59
CA THR A 39 -4.20 11.30 8.41
C THR A 39 -4.35 11.02 9.90
N GLU A 40 -5.54 10.61 10.33
CA GLU A 40 -5.82 10.26 11.72
C GLU A 40 -5.04 9.01 12.16
N LEU A 41 -4.96 7.99 11.31
CA LEU A 41 -4.15 6.79 11.55
C LEU A 41 -2.67 7.16 11.67
N GLN A 42 -2.13 7.93 10.73
CA GLN A 42 -0.76 8.40 10.79
C GLN A 42 -0.47 9.21 12.07
N ALA A 43 -1.39 10.07 12.49
CA ALA A 43 -1.26 10.83 13.73
C ALA A 43 -1.25 9.92 14.96
N LYS A 44 -2.12 8.90 15.01
CA LYS A 44 -2.17 7.92 16.11
C LYS A 44 -0.89 7.08 16.15
N LEU A 45 -0.42 6.61 15.02
CA LEU A 45 0.80 5.80 14.93
C LEU A 45 2.04 6.63 15.31
N LYS A 46 2.11 7.89 14.88
CA LYS A 46 3.15 8.83 15.29
C LYS A 46 3.12 9.08 16.80
N LYS A 47 1.93 9.24 17.38
CA LYS A 47 1.75 9.42 18.83
C LYS A 47 2.15 8.17 19.63
N SER A 48 1.99 6.98 19.06
CA SER A 48 2.42 5.71 19.67
C SER A 48 3.92 5.45 19.52
N GLY A 49 4.68 6.34 18.87
CA GLY A 49 6.12 6.18 18.64
C GLY A 49 6.45 5.26 17.48
N MET A 50 5.46 4.80 16.72
CA MET A 50 5.68 3.98 15.53
C MET A 50 5.93 4.88 14.31
N PRO A 51 7.07 4.84 13.66
CA PRO A 51 7.25 5.47 12.36
C PRO A 51 6.37 4.76 11.33
N VAL A 52 5.52 5.52 10.66
CA VAL A 52 4.70 5.04 9.57
C VAL A 52 5.19 5.66 8.29
N ILE A 53 5.62 4.80 7.38
CA ILE A 53 5.88 5.17 6.00
C ILE A 53 4.77 4.56 5.17
N SER A 54 4.08 5.37 4.38
CA SER A 54 3.04 4.89 3.49
C SER A 54 3.10 5.59 2.15
N THR A 55 2.85 4.86 1.09
CA THR A 55 2.62 5.39 -0.24
C THR A 55 1.38 4.75 -0.86
N TRP A 56 0.73 5.47 -1.77
CA TRP A 56 -0.47 5.00 -2.46
C TRP A 56 -0.19 4.88 -3.95
N VAL A 57 -0.47 3.71 -4.51
CA VAL A 57 -0.19 3.38 -5.91
C VAL A 57 -1.46 2.88 -6.60
N LYS A 58 -1.69 3.34 -7.81
CA LYS A 58 -2.76 2.86 -8.69
C LYS A 58 -2.23 1.84 -9.69
N HIS A 59 -3.13 0.98 -10.15
CA HIS A 59 -2.86 0.08 -11.27
C HIS A 59 -2.30 0.85 -12.49
N LYS A 60 -1.33 0.25 -13.17
CA LYS A 60 -0.54 0.82 -14.29
C LYS A 60 0.31 2.05 -13.97
N ALA A 61 0.33 2.53 -12.75
CA ALA A 61 1.35 3.46 -12.33
C ALA A 61 2.72 2.78 -12.30
N LYS A 62 3.78 3.53 -12.56
CA LYS A 62 5.14 3.03 -12.33
C LYS A 62 5.32 2.69 -10.87
N ALA A 63 6.16 1.70 -10.60
CA ALA A 63 6.50 1.36 -9.23
C ALA A 63 7.14 2.55 -8.51
N GLU A 64 6.72 2.79 -7.28
CA GLU A 64 7.19 3.88 -6.43
C GLU A 64 8.30 3.39 -5.50
N PRO A 65 9.39 4.15 -5.31
CA PRO A 65 10.42 3.81 -4.35
C PRO A 65 9.87 3.86 -2.92
N PHE A 66 10.24 2.85 -2.12
CA PHE A 66 9.80 2.72 -0.74
C PHE A 66 11.01 2.40 0.14
N VAL A 67 11.31 3.28 1.08
CA VAL A 67 12.51 3.17 1.94
C VAL A 67 12.13 3.39 3.39
N VAL A 68 12.60 2.49 4.27
CA VAL A 68 12.33 2.53 5.71
C VAL A 68 13.65 2.43 6.48
N ASP A 69 13.82 3.29 7.48
CA ASP A 69 14.91 3.15 8.47
C ASP A 69 14.56 2.00 9.44
N LEU A 70 15.44 1.02 9.55
CA LEU A 70 15.30 -0.15 10.43
C LEU A 70 16.29 -0.16 11.60
N LYS A 71 16.99 0.94 11.83
CA LYS A 71 17.99 0.98 12.88
C LYS A 71 17.37 0.70 14.25
N GLY A 72 17.79 -0.41 14.88
CA GLY A 72 17.25 -0.85 16.17
C GLY A 72 15.85 -1.49 16.11
N VAL A 73 15.37 -1.84 14.92
CA VAL A 73 14.07 -2.48 14.70
C VAL A 73 14.19 -3.99 14.83
N ASP A 74 13.35 -4.61 15.64
CA ASP A 74 13.28 -6.07 15.79
C ASP A 74 12.33 -6.73 14.78
N LYS A 75 11.25 -6.08 14.45
CA LYS A 75 10.20 -6.57 13.54
C LYS A 75 9.91 -5.53 12.46
N LEU A 76 9.98 -5.95 11.20
CA LEU A 76 9.46 -5.18 10.08
C LEU A 76 8.07 -5.71 9.72
N VAL A 77 7.06 -4.86 9.79
CA VAL A 77 5.69 -5.19 9.38
C VAL A 77 5.38 -4.49 8.08
N LEU A 78 5.11 -5.25 7.02
CA LEU A 78 4.68 -4.74 5.72
C LEU A 78 3.17 -4.93 5.59
N VAL A 79 2.48 -3.87 5.22
CA VAL A 79 1.02 -3.85 5.08
C VAL A 79 0.64 -3.37 3.68
N THR A 80 -0.26 -4.11 3.06
CA THR A 80 -0.98 -3.69 1.85
C THR A 80 -2.45 -3.52 2.18
N ALA A 81 -2.99 -2.32 2.01
CA ALA A 81 -4.39 -2.03 2.28
C ALA A 81 -5.06 -1.49 1.02
N GLY A 82 -6.35 -1.83 0.86
CA GLY A 82 -7.14 -1.34 -0.26
C GLY A 82 -7.22 0.18 -0.31
N GLY A 83 -7.25 0.71 -1.50
CA GLY A 83 -7.42 2.14 -1.76
C GLY A 83 -8.89 2.56 -1.72
N PRO A 84 -9.19 3.78 -2.23
CA PRO A 84 -10.55 4.31 -2.25
C PRO A 84 -11.56 3.52 -3.09
N ASP A 85 -11.11 2.62 -3.95
CA ASP A 85 -11.90 1.75 -4.82
C ASP A 85 -12.15 0.35 -4.22
N GLY A 86 -11.77 0.14 -2.97
CA GLY A 86 -11.92 -1.13 -2.26
C GLY A 86 -10.68 -2.00 -2.35
N THR A 87 -10.88 -3.32 -2.35
CA THR A 87 -9.79 -4.31 -2.40
C THR A 87 -9.77 -5.13 -3.70
N ASP A 88 -10.73 -4.91 -4.57
CA ASP A 88 -10.81 -5.65 -5.82
C ASP A 88 -9.62 -5.31 -6.73
N TYR A 89 -8.98 -6.37 -7.26
CA TYR A 89 -7.83 -6.24 -8.15
C TYR A 89 -6.54 -5.70 -7.51
N ASP A 90 -6.43 -5.63 -6.20
CA ASP A 90 -5.30 -5.09 -5.47
C ASP A 90 -4.12 -6.06 -5.38
N GLN A 91 -3.59 -6.45 -6.54
CA GLN A 91 -2.45 -7.37 -6.67
C GLN A 91 -1.14 -6.65 -6.33
N ALA A 92 -0.97 -6.35 -5.06
CA ALA A 92 0.15 -5.58 -4.55
C ALA A 92 1.47 -6.36 -4.57
N VAL A 93 2.55 -5.67 -4.91
CA VAL A 93 3.89 -6.23 -4.96
C VAL A 93 4.90 -5.29 -4.29
N TRP A 94 5.73 -5.85 -3.44
CA TRP A 94 6.97 -5.28 -2.93
C TRP A 94 8.11 -5.77 -3.84
N ALA A 95 8.35 -5.08 -4.95
CA ALA A 95 9.35 -5.45 -5.93
C ALA A 95 10.75 -5.00 -5.50
N ASN A 96 11.79 -5.74 -5.90
CA ASN A 96 13.19 -5.50 -5.50
C ASN A 96 13.36 -5.27 -3.99
N ALA A 97 12.50 -5.90 -3.19
CA ALA A 97 12.48 -5.77 -1.74
C ALA A 97 13.75 -6.36 -1.12
N ARG A 98 14.46 -5.56 -0.31
CA ARG A 98 15.73 -5.95 0.30
C ARG A 98 15.97 -5.30 1.64
N LEU A 99 16.68 -5.99 2.48
CA LEU A 99 17.15 -5.55 3.78
C LEU A 99 18.65 -5.20 3.68
N ILE A 100 19.03 -4.04 4.17
CA ILE A 100 20.41 -3.53 4.10
C ILE A 100 21.04 -3.57 5.50
N LYS A 101 22.18 -4.24 5.61
CA LYS A 101 23.00 -4.27 6.84
C LYS A 101 23.83 -3.00 6.99
N ALA A 102 24.41 -2.79 8.18
CA ALA A 102 25.24 -1.62 8.47
C ALA A 102 26.49 -1.52 7.60
N ASP A 103 27.02 -2.64 7.12
CA ASP A 103 28.16 -2.71 6.20
C ASP A 103 27.78 -2.48 4.72
N GLY A 104 26.50 -2.25 4.43
CA GLY A 104 25.97 -2.07 3.09
C GLY A 104 25.57 -3.36 2.38
N THR A 105 25.79 -4.53 2.98
CA THR A 105 25.34 -5.81 2.42
C THR A 105 23.82 -5.83 2.28
N ALA A 106 23.34 -6.17 1.09
CA ALA A 106 21.93 -6.35 0.81
C ALA A 106 21.53 -7.84 0.89
N VAL A 107 20.36 -8.09 1.48
CA VAL A 107 19.73 -9.41 1.52
C VAL A 107 18.34 -9.26 0.92
N TRP A 108 18.00 -10.10 -0.06
CA TRP A 108 16.69 -10.07 -0.68
C TRP A 108 15.61 -10.51 0.31
N LEU A 109 14.49 -9.81 0.34
CA LEU A 109 13.41 -10.10 1.28
C LEU A 109 12.75 -11.47 1.02
N ASP A 110 12.72 -11.90 -0.24
CA ASP A 110 12.23 -13.20 -0.66
C ASP A 110 13.09 -14.38 -0.15
N GLU A 111 14.32 -14.11 0.29
CA GLU A 111 15.21 -15.09 0.93
C GLU A 111 15.04 -15.14 2.48
N VAL A 112 14.29 -14.19 3.04
CA VAL A 112 14.06 -14.09 4.49
C VAL A 112 12.71 -14.67 4.84
N PRO A 113 12.60 -15.68 5.71
CA PRO A 113 11.30 -16.20 6.11
C PRO A 113 10.53 -15.16 6.94
N TYR A 114 9.28 -14.93 6.59
CA TYR A 114 8.36 -14.19 7.45
C TYR A 114 7.82 -15.11 8.56
N GLU A 115 7.56 -14.55 9.74
CA GLU A 115 6.96 -15.29 10.87
C GLU A 115 5.42 -15.26 10.83
N TYR A 116 4.84 -14.29 10.15
CA TYR A 116 3.40 -14.16 9.93
C TYR A 116 3.16 -13.59 8.53
N GLY A 117 2.19 -14.14 7.81
CA GLY A 117 1.86 -13.65 6.47
C GLY A 117 0.44 -14.03 6.08
N VAL A 118 -0.36 -13.01 5.77
CA VAL A 118 -1.70 -13.14 5.20
C VAL A 118 -1.85 -12.19 4.03
N ALA A 119 -2.72 -12.55 3.10
CA ALA A 119 -3.14 -11.71 1.99
C ALA A 119 -4.67 -11.77 1.90
N GLY A 120 -5.30 -10.69 1.46
CA GLY A 120 -6.74 -10.59 1.33
C GLY A 120 -7.31 -11.55 0.27
N TRP A 121 -6.47 -11.95 -0.67
CA TRP A 121 -6.77 -12.97 -1.67
C TRP A 121 -5.49 -13.71 -2.03
N ALA A 122 -5.59 -15.00 -2.36
CA ALA A 122 -4.48 -15.92 -2.55
C ALA A 122 -3.59 -16.03 -1.29
N LYS A 123 -2.31 -16.34 -1.46
CA LYS A 123 -1.29 -16.35 -0.40
C LYS A 123 -0.16 -15.43 -0.78
N PRO A 124 0.61 -14.90 0.18
CA PRO A 124 1.87 -14.23 -0.14
C PRO A 124 2.76 -15.15 -0.98
N LYS A 125 3.37 -14.62 -2.03
CA LYS A 125 4.27 -15.37 -2.93
C LYS A 125 5.59 -14.64 -3.11
N MET A 126 6.64 -15.43 -3.26
CA MET A 126 8.00 -14.93 -3.48
C MET A 126 8.36 -15.04 -4.96
N ASN A 127 8.83 -13.95 -5.55
CA ASN A 127 9.35 -13.86 -6.92
C ASN A 127 8.33 -14.18 -8.04
N THR A 128 7.07 -14.35 -7.66
CA THR A 128 5.97 -14.56 -8.63
C THR A 128 4.75 -13.74 -8.23
N ASN A 129 3.87 -13.49 -9.18
CA ASN A 129 2.55 -12.92 -8.93
C ASN A 129 1.56 -13.99 -8.44
N ALA A 130 0.27 -13.64 -8.30
CA ALA A 130 -0.77 -14.55 -7.83
C ALA A 130 -0.92 -15.82 -8.66
N TYR A 131 -0.58 -15.78 -9.93
CA TYR A 131 -0.77 -16.86 -10.91
C TYR A 131 0.51 -17.65 -11.20
N ASP A 132 1.55 -17.49 -10.38
CA ASP A 132 2.87 -18.11 -10.54
C ASP A 132 3.62 -17.67 -11.82
N HIS A 133 3.29 -16.48 -12.33
CA HIS A 133 4.00 -15.84 -13.42
C HIS A 133 5.01 -14.82 -12.89
N GLU A 134 5.84 -14.30 -13.77
CA GLU A 134 6.77 -13.22 -13.47
C GLU A 134 6.04 -11.97 -12.95
N ILE A 135 6.67 -11.26 -12.02
CA ILE A 135 6.17 -9.98 -11.51
C ILE A 135 6.42 -8.92 -12.58
N VAL A 136 5.36 -8.23 -12.99
CA VAL A 136 5.42 -7.12 -13.95
C VAL A 136 4.65 -5.93 -13.42
N ILE A 137 5.29 -4.75 -13.33
CA ILE A 137 4.64 -3.50 -12.90
C ILE A 137 4.86 -2.45 -13.99
N ALA A 138 3.79 -1.97 -14.58
CA ALA A 138 3.82 -0.98 -15.67
C ALA A 138 4.78 -1.38 -16.82
N GLY A 139 4.76 -2.66 -17.19
CA GLY A 139 5.58 -3.24 -18.26
C GLY A 139 7.04 -3.53 -17.88
N LYS A 140 7.46 -3.27 -16.64
CA LYS A 140 8.79 -3.60 -16.14
C LYS A 140 8.75 -4.91 -15.36
N GLU A 141 9.58 -5.88 -15.76
CA GLU A 141 9.75 -7.16 -15.07
C GLU A 141 10.64 -7.02 -13.84
N TYR A 142 10.35 -7.82 -12.81
CA TYR A 142 11.10 -7.89 -11.56
C TYR A 142 11.38 -9.35 -11.20
N LYS A 143 12.66 -9.66 -10.99
CA LYS A 143 13.11 -11.00 -10.59
C LYS A 143 12.92 -11.29 -9.11
N HIS A 144 13.00 -10.25 -8.30
CA HIS A 144 12.85 -10.33 -6.85
C HIS A 144 11.62 -9.53 -6.42
N GLY A 145 10.79 -10.11 -5.56
CA GLY A 145 9.65 -9.43 -5.02
C GLY A 145 8.77 -10.32 -4.15
N VAL A 146 7.91 -9.64 -3.39
CA VAL A 146 6.92 -10.31 -2.54
C VAL A 146 5.54 -9.83 -2.97
N PHE A 147 4.76 -10.74 -3.51
CA PHE A 147 3.35 -10.50 -3.78
C PHE A 147 2.54 -10.65 -2.49
N CYS A 148 1.66 -9.68 -2.22
CA CYS A 148 0.73 -9.75 -1.11
C CYS A 148 -0.51 -8.91 -1.42
N HIS A 149 -1.59 -9.56 -1.83
CA HIS A 149 -2.86 -8.89 -2.17
C HIS A 149 -3.41 -8.11 -0.98
N ALA A 150 -3.97 -6.92 -1.21
CA ALA A 150 -4.66 -6.17 -0.16
C ALA A 150 -6.01 -6.87 0.20
N ASN A 151 -6.39 -6.93 1.48
CA ASN A 151 -5.65 -6.47 2.64
C ASN A 151 -4.64 -7.54 3.07
N GLY A 152 -3.39 -7.14 3.13
CA GLY A 152 -2.33 -8.09 3.46
C GLY A 152 -1.39 -7.59 4.55
N THR A 153 -0.80 -8.53 5.27
CA THR A 153 0.20 -8.24 6.30
C THR A 153 1.29 -9.30 6.29
N LEU A 154 2.53 -8.84 6.33
CA LEU A 154 3.72 -9.67 6.46
C LEU A 154 4.55 -9.18 7.63
N VAL A 155 5.02 -10.08 8.50
CA VAL A 155 5.90 -9.76 9.62
C VAL A 155 7.22 -10.48 9.46
N TYR A 156 8.29 -9.70 9.36
CA TYR A 156 9.65 -10.22 9.23
C TYR A 156 10.44 -10.01 10.53
N PRO A 157 11.04 -11.06 11.11
CA PRO A 157 11.95 -10.91 12.22
C PRO A 157 13.30 -10.37 11.69
N VAL A 158 13.57 -9.09 11.93
CA VAL A 158 14.81 -8.43 11.47
C VAL A 158 15.86 -8.31 12.58
N GLY A 159 15.45 -8.47 13.85
CA GLY A 159 16.33 -8.65 15.00
C GLY A 159 17.41 -7.58 15.19
N GLY A 160 17.16 -6.34 14.77
CA GLY A 160 18.12 -5.24 14.85
C GLY A 160 19.35 -5.38 13.92
N GLN A 161 19.40 -6.39 13.05
CA GLN A 161 20.57 -6.67 12.20
C GLN A 161 20.66 -5.77 10.97
N TYR A 162 19.57 -5.13 10.60
CA TYR A 162 19.45 -4.32 9.40
C TYR A 162 19.23 -2.86 9.75
N VAL A 163 19.77 -1.98 8.93
CA VAL A 163 19.64 -0.52 9.11
C VAL A 163 18.60 0.09 8.17
N ARG A 164 18.21 -0.63 7.12
CA ARG A 164 17.26 -0.09 6.12
C ARG A 164 16.54 -1.22 5.38
N PHE A 165 15.28 -0.98 5.07
CA PHE A 165 14.51 -1.72 4.08
C PHE A 165 14.30 -0.85 2.85
N GLU A 166 14.43 -1.44 1.68
CA GLU A 166 14.22 -0.79 0.39
C GLU A 166 13.34 -1.68 -0.49
N ALA A 167 12.41 -1.07 -1.22
CA ALA A 167 11.60 -1.73 -2.22
C ALA A 167 11.14 -0.74 -3.31
N GLU A 168 10.64 -1.28 -4.41
CA GLU A 168 9.78 -0.58 -5.37
C GLU A 168 8.38 -1.17 -5.21
N VAL A 169 7.35 -0.34 -4.93
CA VAL A 169 5.99 -0.83 -4.67
C VAL A 169 5.05 -0.51 -5.83
N GLY A 170 4.21 -1.46 -6.18
CA GLY A 170 3.27 -1.32 -7.29
C GLY A 170 2.23 -2.43 -7.34
N ILE A 171 1.36 -2.34 -8.35
CA ILE A 171 0.33 -3.35 -8.61
C ILE A 171 0.77 -4.15 -9.85
N ASP A 172 0.72 -5.47 -9.74
CA ASP A 172 1.08 -6.38 -10.84
C ASP A 172 0.17 -6.18 -12.06
N ASP A 173 0.74 -6.22 -13.26
CA ASP A 173 0.04 -5.95 -14.53
C ASP A 173 -1.02 -7.00 -14.89
N THR A 174 -1.03 -8.16 -14.23
CA THR A 174 -2.13 -9.13 -14.37
C THR A 174 -3.42 -8.64 -13.72
N SER A 175 -3.36 -7.60 -12.91
CA SER A 175 -4.55 -6.94 -12.40
C SER A 175 -5.30 -6.18 -13.49
N SER A 176 -6.61 -6.03 -13.30
CA SER A 176 -7.48 -5.24 -14.20
C SER A 176 -7.80 -3.85 -13.66
N GLY A 177 -7.34 -3.51 -12.45
CA GLY A 177 -7.63 -2.26 -11.77
C GLY A 177 -6.94 -2.19 -10.41
N GLY A 178 -7.56 -1.48 -9.48
CA GLY A 178 -7.14 -1.42 -8.08
C GLY A 178 -6.28 -0.22 -7.72
N SER A 179 -6.20 0.00 -6.42
CA SER A 179 -5.31 0.99 -5.81
C SER A 179 -4.93 0.57 -4.40
N VAL A 180 -3.66 0.62 -4.06
CA VAL A 180 -3.11 0.05 -2.83
C VAL A 180 -2.37 1.08 -2.01
N PHE A 181 -2.63 1.10 -0.72
CA PHE A 181 -1.76 1.72 0.26
C PHE A 181 -0.70 0.72 0.72
N PHE A 182 0.56 1.03 0.45
CA PHE A 182 1.71 0.30 0.99
C PHE A 182 2.20 0.99 2.26
N GLN A 183 2.40 0.22 3.32
CA GLN A 183 2.82 0.75 4.60
C GLN A 183 3.87 -0.15 5.24
N ALA A 184 4.81 0.44 5.97
CA ALA A 184 5.75 -0.31 6.79
C ALA A 184 5.75 0.24 8.22
N LEU A 185 5.72 -0.67 9.17
CA LEU A 185 5.79 -0.40 10.60
C LEU A 185 7.06 -1.08 11.15
N ASN A 186 7.68 -0.47 12.14
CA ASN A 186 8.87 -1.01 12.81
C ASN A 186 8.54 -1.74 14.12
N THR A 187 7.28 -1.85 14.45
CA THR A 187 6.77 -2.59 15.62
C THR A 187 5.49 -3.30 15.22
N VAL A 188 5.26 -4.48 15.81
CA VAL A 188 4.01 -5.22 15.62
C VAL A 188 2.91 -4.54 16.43
N PRO A 189 1.82 -4.06 15.82
CA PRO A 189 0.68 -3.53 16.56
C PRO A 189 0.10 -4.57 17.52
N THR A 190 -0.44 -4.13 18.66
CA THR A 190 -0.91 -5.03 19.73
C THR A 190 -1.90 -6.07 19.24
N PHE A 191 -2.84 -5.69 18.38
CA PHE A 191 -3.83 -6.62 17.84
C PHE A 191 -3.23 -7.69 16.91
N VAL A 192 -2.18 -7.38 16.14
CA VAL A 192 -1.43 -8.37 15.36
C VAL A 192 -0.63 -9.29 16.28
N ALA A 193 -0.05 -8.75 17.35
CA ALA A 193 0.65 -9.56 18.34
C ALA A 193 -0.30 -10.52 19.06
N GLU A 194 -1.51 -10.09 19.39
CA GLU A 194 -2.55 -10.96 19.95
C GLU A 194 -2.96 -12.07 18.98
N GLU A 195 -3.13 -11.76 17.69
CA GLU A 195 -3.44 -12.73 16.67
C GLU A 195 -2.30 -13.74 16.45
N LEU A 196 -1.06 -13.28 16.38
CA LEU A 196 0.13 -14.13 16.34
C LEU A 196 0.19 -15.10 17.53
N ASN A 197 -0.16 -14.62 18.72
CA ASN A 197 -0.18 -15.43 19.94
C ASN A 197 -1.36 -16.42 19.96
N ASN A 198 -2.52 -16.08 19.39
CA ASN A 198 -3.72 -16.89 19.42
C ASN A 198 -3.79 -17.99 18.36
N LYS A 199 -2.80 -18.10 17.47
CA LYS A 199 -2.69 -19.13 16.42
C LYS A 199 -3.87 -19.23 15.44
N TYR A 200 -4.52 -18.14 15.10
CA TYR A 200 -5.55 -18.08 14.06
C TYR A 200 -5.02 -17.36 12.81
N PRO A 201 -4.19 -18.01 11.98
CA PRO A 201 -3.65 -17.38 10.78
C PRO A 201 -4.65 -17.27 9.63
N GLU A 202 -5.84 -17.86 9.78
CA GLU A 202 -6.83 -17.96 8.69
C GLU A 202 -7.89 -16.85 8.69
N GLU A 203 -8.05 -16.16 9.80
CA GLU A 203 -9.00 -15.06 9.87
C GLU A 203 -8.32 -13.75 9.46
N ILE A 204 -8.17 -13.58 8.15
CA ILE A 204 -8.09 -12.30 7.42
C ILE A 204 -7.20 -11.26 8.11
N GLY A 205 -6.15 -10.84 7.44
CA GLY A 205 -5.28 -9.77 7.87
C GLY A 205 -5.98 -8.68 8.69
N MET A 206 -6.04 -8.86 10.02
CA MET A 206 -6.73 -7.92 10.90
C MET A 206 -6.21 -6.50 10.73
N LEU A 207 -4.94 -6.35 10.30
CA LEU A 207 -4.41 -5.05 9.93
C LEU A 207 -5.14 -4.47 8.72
N GLY A 208 -5.39 -5.28 7.70
CA GLY A 208 -6.18 -4.88 6.55
C GLY A 208 -7.61 -4.57 6.94
N ALA A 209 -8.27 -5.47 7.69
CA ALA A 209 -9.63 -5.26 8.16
C ALA A 209 -9.78 -4.03 9.07
N VAL A 210 -8.78 -3.76 9.92
CA VAL A 210 -8.74 -2.54 10.72
C VAL A 210 -8.53 -1.31 9.84
N LEU A 211 -7.66 -1.39 8.84
CA LEU A 211 -7.45 -0.31 7.88
C LEU A 211 -8.67 -0.10 6.99
N ASP A 212 -9.37 -1.16 6.58
CA ASP A 212 -10.66 -1.07 5.86
C ASP A 212 -11.77 -0.48 6.72
N GLY A 213 -11.82 -0.78 8.00
CA GLY A 213 -12.74 -0.13 8.93
C GLY A 213 -12.46 1.38 9.13
N TRP A 214 -11.27 1.82 8.74
CA TRP A 214 -10.84 3.22 8.77
C TRP A 214 -10.98 3.93 7.42
N ILE A 215 -11.11 3.17 6.35
CA ILE A 215 -11.41 3.65 5.01
C ILE A 215 -12.86 3.22 4.75
N PRO A 216 -13.85 4.12 4.84
CA PRO A 216 -15.25 3.73 4.60
C PRO A 216 -15.38 3.16 3.19
N GLY A 217 -15.84 1.90 3.10
CA GLY A 217 -16.12 1.16 1.86
C GLY A 217 -17.29 1.72 1.08
#